data_67a03e756b94e02a9858a35a6befedd8
#
_entry.id   67a03e756b94e02a9858a35a6befedd8
#
_cell.length_a   1.000
_cell.length_b   1.000
_cell.length_c   1.000
_cell.angle_alpha   90.00
_cell.angle_beta   90.00
_cell.angle_gamma   90.00
#
_symmetry.space_group_name_H-M   'P 1'
#
loop_
_entity.id
_entity.type
_entity.pdbx_description
1 polymer ?
#
loop_
_entity_poly.entity_id
_entity_poly.type
_entity_poly.pdbx_seq_one_letter_code
_entity_poly.pdbx_strand_id
1 'polypeptide(L)'
;MNYSEKYRISMKPFLKYTDCLNLIGTNTKIFTKTYFNDMVKVLEKKYDSRFGPWGIPNRYAMDYLGLDVELLRLNAEREEKEQKKEHVC
;
A
#
# COMPACT_ATOMS: atom_id res chain seq x y z
N MET A 1 0.63 -4.10 -11.69
CA MET A 1 -0.53 -4.12 -10.76
C MET A 1 -1.42 -2.92 -11.04
N ASN A 2 -2.73 -3.12 -11.11
CA ASN A 2 -3.67 -2.03 -11.38
C ASN A 2 -4.14 -1.32 -10.09
N TYR A 3 -4.89 -0.24 -10.25
CA TYR A 3 -5.34 0.56 -9.11
C TYR A 3 -6.38 -0.17 -8.24
N SER A 4 -7.19 -1.03 -8.84
CA SER A 4 -8.17 -1.83 -8.09
C SER A 4 -7.46 -2.77 -7.11
N GLU A 5 -6.39 -3.40 -7.54
CA GLU A 5 -5.58 -4.27 -6.69
C GLU A 5 -4.84 -3.47 -5.61
N LYS A 6 -4.28 -2.31 -5.97
CA LYS A 6 -3.62 -1.42 -5.01
C LYS A 6 -4.58 -0.94 -3.93
N TYR A 7 -5.79 -0.55 -4.34
CA TYR A 7 -6.81 -0.12 -3.39
C TYR A 7 -7.18 -1.25 -2.43
N ARG A 8 -7.36 -2.46 -2.96
CA ARG A 8 -7.66 -3.64 -2.13
C ARG A 8 -6.57 -3.89 -1.10
N ILE A 9 -5.30 -3.81 -1.51
CA ILE A 9 -4.17 -3.98 -0.60
C ILE A 9 -4.19 -2.91 0.49
N SER A 10 -4.47 -1.65 0.13
CA SER A 10 -4.50 -0.54 1.10
C SER A 10 -5.59 -0.70 2.15
N MET A 11 -6.62 -1.52 1.88
CA MET A 11 -7.72 -1.77 2.82
C MET A 11 -7.46 -2.93 3.77
N LYS A 12 -6.37 -3.67 3.59
CA LYS A 12 -5.99 -4.72 4.55
C LYS A 12 -5.66 -4.08 5.90
N PRO A 13 -6.05 -4.68 7.03
CA PRO A 13 -5.77 -4.09 8.34
C PRO A 13 -4.27 -3.97 8.62
N PHE A 14 -3.45 -4.88 8.10
CA PHE A 14 -2.00 -4.86 8.27
C PHE A 14 -1.32 -5.06 6.92
N LEU A 15 -0.22 -4.34 6.69
CA LEU A 15 0.56 -4.42 5.46
C LEU A 15 1.94 -5.01 5.74
N LYS A 16 2.33 -5.97 4.95
CA LYS A 16 3.66 -6.59 5.00
C LYS A 16 4.55 -5.99 3.91
N TYR A 17 5.80 -6.43 3.87
CA TYR A 17 6.78 -5.95 2.90
C TYR A 17 6.25 -6.02 1.45
N THR A 18 5.71 -7.17 1.06
CA THR A 18 5.19 -7.39 -0.29
C THR A 18 4.03 -6.45 -0.60
N ASP A 19 3.15 -6.22 0.37
CA ASP A 19 2.02 -5.30 0.20
C ASP A 19 2.50 -3.88 -0.06
N CYS A 20 3.47 -3.40 0.72
CA CYS A 20 4.03 -2.08 0.54
C CYS A 20 4.76 -1.94 -0.79
N LEU A 21 5.52 -2.95 -1.18
CA LEU A 21 6.20 -3.00 -2.46
C LEU A 21 5.23 -2.84 -3.62
N ASN A 22 4.12 -3.56 -3.57
CA ASN A 22 3.09 -3.52 -4.60
C ASN A 22 2.36 -2.18 -4.63
N LEU A 23 2.09 -1.59 -3.47
CA LEU A 23 1.45 -0.28 -3.38
C LEU A 23 2.31 0.82 -3.98
N ILE A 24 3.62 0.79 -3.73
CA ILE A 24 4.56 1.76 -4.30
C ILE A 24 4.72 1.53 -5.80
N GLY A 25 4.60 0.30 -6.26
CA GLY A 25 4.77 -0.04 -7.68
C GLY A 25 6.22 -0.04 -8.12
N THR A 26 7.14 -0.40 -7.22
CA THR A 26 8.56 -0.43 -7.50
C THR A 26 9.11 -1.86 -7.42
N ASN A 27 10.42 -2.03 -7.45
CA ASN A 27 11.06 -3.32 -7.40
C ASN A 27 11.86 -3.52 -6.10
N THR A 28 12.31 -4.75 -5.88
CA THR A 28 13.02 -5.13 -4.66
C THR A 28 14.40 -4.47 -4.51
N LYS A 29 14.96 -3.95 -5.59
CA LYS A 29 16.25 -3.23 -5.54
C LYS A 29 16.09 -1.83 -4.95
N ILE A 30 14.94 -1.20 -5.17
CA ILE A 30 14.65 0.14 -4.67
C ILE A 30 14.01 0.06 -3.29
N PHE A 31 12.98 -0.78 -3.14
CA PHE A 31 12.30 -1.00 -1.86
C PHE A 31 12.79 -2.32 -1.27
N THR A 32 13.85 -2.26 -0.49
CA THR A 32 14.50 -3.44 0.08
C THR A 32 13.87 -3.83 1.42
N LYS A 33 14.13 -5.07 1.85
CA LYS A 33 13.69 -5.53 3.18
C LYS A 33 14.34 -4.70 4.29
N THR A 34 15.58 -4.26 4.08
CA THR A 34 16.27 -3.39 5.02
C THR A 34 15.52 -2.07 5.17
N TYR A 35 15.10 -1.47 4.06
CA TYR A 35 14.29 -0.24 4.07
C TYR A 35 12.98 -0.45 4.82
N PHE A 36 12.31 -1.57 4.56
CA PHE A 36 11.06 -1.90 5.24
C PHE A 36 11.27 -2.07 6.75
N ASN A 37 12.35 -2.75 7.15
CA ASN A 37 12.67 -2.94 8.57
C ASN A 37 12.95 -1.61 9.26
N ASP A 38 13.65 -0.70 8.60
CA ASP A 38 13.90 0.65 9.12
C ASP A 38 12.59 1.43 9.27
N MET A 39 11.71 1.32 8.29
CA MET A 39 10.37 1.90 8.33
C MET A 39 9.57 1.40 9.54
N VAL A 40 9.62 0.08 9.79
CA VAL A 40 8.97 -0.53 10.95
C VAL A 40 9.50 0.08 12.25
N LYS A 41 10.82 0.19 12.39
CA LYS A 41 11.45 0.77 13.59
C LYS A 41 11.03 2.23 13.81
N VAL A 42 11.03 3.01 12.75
CA VAL A 42 10.63 4.42 12.80
C VAL A 42 9.18 4.55 13.26
N LEU A 43 8.29 3.75 12.70
CA LEU A 43 6.86 3.79 13.03
C LEU A 43 6.59 3.26 14.43
N GLU A 44 7.28 2.21 14.86
CA GLU A 44 7.15 1.69 16.23
C GLU A 44 7.55 2.76 17.26
N LYS A 45 8.60 3.50 16.97
CA LYS A 45 9.06 4.59 17.84
C LYS A 45 8.07 5.76 17.84
N LYS A 46 7.58 6.14 16.66
CA LYS A 46 6.66 7.27 16.49
C LYS A 46 5.35 7.06 17.25
N TYR A 47 4.81 5.84 17.19
CA TYR A 47 3.51 5.53 17.79
C TYR A 47 3.62 4.78 19.12
N ASP A 48 4.85 4.61 19.64
CA ASP A 48 5.13 3.90 20.89
C ASP A 48 4.42 2.53 20.93
N SER A 49 4.58 1.78 19.85
CA SER A 49 3.92 0.50 19.65
C SER A 49 4.91 -0.53 19.12
N ARG A 50 4.55 -1.81 19.23
CA ARG A 50 5.30 -2.89 18.60
C ARG A 50 4.39 -3.60 17.59
N PHE A 51 4.91 -3.77 16.39
CA PHE A 51 4.19 -4.48 15.35
C PHE A 51 4.60 -5.95 15.37
N GLY A 52 3.61 -6.82 15.25
CA GLY A 52 3.86 -8.25 15.23
C GLY A 52 4.21 -8.77 13.84
N PRO A 53 4.27 -10.11 13.68
CA PRO A 53 4.59 -10.73 12.40
C PRO A 53 3.52 -10.50 11.33
N TRP A 54 2.35 -9.99 11.71
CA TRP A 54 1.26 -9.69 10.79
C TRP A 54 1.49 -8.43 9.95
N GLY A 55 2.46 -7.59 10.32
CA GLY A 55 2.82 -6.40 9.54
C GLY A 55 2.52 -5.08 10.25
N ILE A 56 2.52 -4.00 9.47
CA ILE A 56 2.29 -2.64 9.97
C ILE A 56 0.80 -2.29 9.78
N PRO A 57 0.15 -1.65 10.78
CA PRO A 57 -1.21 -1.15 10.57
C PRO A 57 -1.29 -0.30 9.29
N ASN A 58 -2.30 -0.53 8.47
CA ASN A 58 -2.38 0.07 7.13
C ASN A 58 -2.29 1.60 7.15
N ARG A 59 -2.94 2.24 8.10
CA ARG A 59 -2.93 3.71 8.22
C ARG A 59 -1.52 4.25 8.44
N TYR A 60 -0.73 3.59 9.28
CA TYR A 60 0.64 4.02 9.56
C TYR A 60 1.54 3.83 8.36
N ALA A 61 1.42 2.69 7.68
CA ALA A 61 2.20 2.42 6.48
C ALA A 61 1.87 3.39 5.35
N MET A 62 0.59 3.64 5.11
CA MET A 62 0.15 4.59 4.07
C MET A 62 0.67 6.01 4.35
N ASP A 63 0.61 6.44 5.61
CA ASP A 63 1.10 7.75 6.01
C ASP A 63 2.62 7.88 5.79
N TYR A 64 3.37 6.88 6.21
CA TYR A 64 4.83 6.88 6.05
C TYR A 64 5.24 6.91 4.57
N LEU A 65 4.54 6.15 3.74
CA LEU A 65 4.84 6.06 2.31
C LEU A 65 4.28 7.25 1.51
N GLY A 66 3.50 8.12 2.15
CA GLY A 66 2.90 9.27 1.48
C GLY A 66 1.79 8.90 0.52
N LEU A 67 1.11 7.77 0.75
CA LEU A 67 0.03 7.30 -0.10
C LEU A 67 -1.32 7.73 0.46
N ASP A 68 -2.25 8.06 -0.46
CA ASP A 68 -3.60 8.50 -0.12
C ASP A 68 -4.61 7.44 -0.57
N VAL A 69 -5.30 6.85 0.41
CA VAL A 69 -6.31 5.81 0.16
C VAL A 69 -7.44 6.34 -0.73
N GLU A 70 -7.85 7.58 -0.51
CA GLU A 70 -8.92 8.21 -1.29
C GLU A 70 -8.53 8.35 -2.76
N LEU A 71 -7.28 8.73 -3.02
CA LEU A 71 -6.76 8.82 -4.38
C LEU A 71 -6.73 7.46 -5.06
N LEU A 72 -6.33 6.42 -4.32
CA LEU A 72 -6.35 5.05 -4.84
C LEU A 72 -7.76 4.60 -5.18
N ARG A 73 -8.73 4.94 -4.34
CA ARG A 73 -10.16 4.63 -4.58
C ARG A 73 -10.67 5.31 -5.85
N LEU A 74 -10.36 6.60 -6.01
CA LEU A 74 -10.77 7.35 -7.19
C LEU A 74 -10.15 6.79 -8.47
N ASN A 75 -8.87 6.45 -8.43
CA ASN A 75 -8.20 5.86 -9.57
C ASN A 75 -8.73 4.46 -9.88
N ALA A 76 -9.08 3.67 -8.87
CA ALA A 76 -9.68 2.36 -9.05
C ALA A 76 -11.06 2.46 -9.73
N GLU A 77 -11.89 3.42 -9.30
CA GLU A 77 -13.20 3.66 -9.91
C GLU A 77 -13.07 4.10 -11.37
N ARG A 78 -12.11 4.98 -11.64
CA ARG A 78 -11.86 5.46 -13.00
C ARG A 78 -11.40 4.31 -13.91
N GLU A 79 -10.55 3.43 -13.41
CA GLU A 79 -10.07 2.26 -14.12
C GLU A 79 -11.23 1.30 -14.48
N GLU A 80 -12.13 1.05 -13.52
CA GLU A 80 -13.30 0.21 -13.73
C GLU A 80 -14.22 0.79 -14.80
N LYS A 81 -14.43 2.10 -14.80
CA LYS A 81 -15.26 2.78 -15.81
C LYS A 81 -14.66 2.64 -17.20
N GLU A 82 -13.34 2.76 -17.32
CA GLU A 82 -12.65 2.59 -18.60
C GLU A 82 -12.78 1.16 -19.13
N GLN A 83 -12.64 0.16 -18.26
CA GLN A 83 -12.81 -1.24 -18.62
C GLN A 83 -14.24 -1.54 -19.10
N LYS A 84 -15.25 -0.96 -18.43
CA LYS A 84 -16.65 -1.13 -18.84
C LYS A 84 -16.91 -0.52 -20.19
N LYS A 85 -16.31 0.63 -20.52
CA LYS A 85 -16.45 1.27 -21.83
C LYS A 85 -15.85 0.42 -22.92
N GLU A 86 -14.74 -0.24 -22.69
CA GLU A 86 -14.11 -1.13 -23.65
C GLU A 86 -14.98 -2.37 -23.94
N HIS A 87 -15.70 -2.87 -22.93
CA HIS A 87 -16.57 -4.03 -23.06
C HIS A 87 -17.89 -3.73 -23.78
N VAL A 88 -18.32 -2.49 -23.79
CA VAL A 88 -19.60 -2.08 -24.40
C VAL A 88 -19.44 -1.81 -25.90
N CYS A 89 -18.24 -1.69 -26.37
CA CYS A 89 -17.94 -1.57 -27.80
C CYS A 89 -17.69 -2.95 -28.40
#